data_9273aa1e968d4f01c004ba4e20c48af7
#
_entry.id   9273aa1e968d4f01c004ba4e20c48af7
#
_cell.length_a   1.000
_cell.length_b   1.000
_cell.length_c   1.000
_cell.angle_alpha   90.00
_cell.angle_beta   90.00
_cell.angle_gamma   90.00
#
_symmetry.space_group_name_H-M   'P 1'
#
loop_
_entity.id
_entity.type
_entity.pdbx_description
1 polymer ?
#
loop_
_entity_poly.entity_id
_entity_poly.type
_entity_poly.pdbx_seq_one_letter_code
_entity_poly.pdbx_strand_id
1 'polypeptide(L)'
;MASGREIKTKIKSVQNTRKVTRALEMVSASKIRKAQERMKTSRPYAQAMKQVIGHLAQASTDYQHPFLVEREQVKRVGFIVISSDRGLAGGLNNNLFRKTLAEAKGWQDKGAEVDLVTIGQKASTFFRRVKVNMVGSVTHIGDVPKLESLIGVIKVMLDAFTEGKVDRVYLVYNRFINTMTQKASFDQLLPLPGAEQQVAHHDWDYLYEPDAATVLEHVMTRYIESLVYQAVLENVASEHAARMVAMKSASDNANKLIGTLQLVYNKARQAAITQEISEIVGGAAAV
;
A
#
# COMPACT_ATOMS: atom_id res chain seq x y z
N MET A 1 15.17 24.37 -35.14
CA MET A 1 15.85 23.22 -34.48
C MET A 1 16.31 23.68 -33.09
N ALA A 2 16.25 22.81 -32.06
CA ALA A 2 16.71 23.15 -30.71
C ALA A 2 18.20 23.47 -30.75
N SER A 3 18.62 24.57 -30.11
CA SER A 3 20.04 24.97 -30.14
C SER A 3 20.90 23.96 -29.41
N GLY A 4 22.14 23.77 -29.81
CA GLY A 4 23.07 22.83 -29.17
C GLY A 4 23.22 23.10 -27.67
N ARG A 5 23.04 24.35 -27.22
CA ARG A 5 23.05 24.76 -25.81
C ARG A 5 21.84 24.21 -25.04
N GLU A 6 20.67 24.23 -25.63
CA GLU A 6 19.43 23.69 -25.03
C GLU A 6 19.52 22.16 -24.83
N ILE A 7 20.05 21.46 -25.86
CA ILE A 7 20.24 20.00 -25.80
C ILE A 7 21.23 19.66 -24.69
N LYS A 8 22.34 20.40 -24.55
CA LYS A 8 23.35 20.20 -23.49
C LYS A 8 22.76 20.43 -22.09
N THR A 9 21.91 21.45 -21.94
CA THR A 9 21.18 21.72 -20.68
C THR A 9 20.24 20.58 -20.35
N LYS A 10 19.49 20.03 -21.33
CA LYS A 10 18.60 18.90 -21.16
C LYS A 10 19.35 17.63 -20.78
N ILE A 11 20.51 17.36 -21.38
CA ILE A 11 21.37 16.23 -20.97
C ILE A 11 21.76 16.36 -19.50
N LYS A 12 22.21 17.55 -19.06
CA LYS A 12 22.59 17.78 -17.66
C LYS A 12 21.43 17.57 -16.69
N SER A 13 20.23 18.04 -17.04
CA SER A 13 19.01 17.82 -16.25
C SER A 13 18.67 16.34 -16.11
N VAL A 14 18.68 15.57 -17.21
CA VAL A 14 18.41 14.12 -17.18
C VAL A 14 19.49 13.36 -16.40
N GLN A 15 20.76 13.77 -16.49
CA GLN A 15 21.85 13.20 -15.68
C GLN A 15 21.60 13.41 -14.18
N ASN A 16 21.14 14.59 -13.78
CA ASN A 16 20.80 14.86 -12.38
C ASN A 16 19.60 14.02 -11.93
N THR A 17 18.54 13.92 -12.74
CA THR A 17 17.38 13.03 -12.46
C THR A 17 17.83 11.58 -12.27
N ARG A 18 18.74 11.07 -13.15
CA ARG A 18 19.30 9.73 -13.01
C ARG A 18 20.04 9.52 -11.68
N LYS A 19 20.83 10.51 -11.24
CA LYS A 19 21.52 10.43 -9.94
C LYS A 19 20.53 10.32 -8.79
N VAL A 20 19.45 11.11 -8.82
CA VAL A 20 18.40 11.09 -7.79
C VAL A 20 17.63 9.75 -7.79
N THR A 21 17.24 9.26 -8.97
CA THR A 21 16.52 7.97 -9.07
C THR A 21 17.40 6.81 -8.61
N ARG A 22 18.69 6.81 -8.94
CA ARG A 22 19.64 5.80 -8.46
C ARG A 22 19.81 5.84 -6.94
N ALA A 23 19.89 7.02 -6.34
CA ALA A 23 19.95 7.16 -4.90
C ALA A 23 18.66 6.63 -4.21
N LEU A 24 17.48 6.97 -4.75
CA LEU A 24 16.19 6.48 -4.24
C LEU A 24 16.04 4.95 -4.39
N GLU A 25 16.56 4.35 -5.46
CA GLU A 25 16.64 2.90 -5.63
C GLU A 25 17.44 2.27 -4.48
N MET A 26 18.64 2.77 -4.20
CA MET A 26 19.52 2.24 -3.15
C MET A 26 18.91 2.40 -1.74
N VAL A 27 18.33 3.56 -1.45
CA VAL A 27 17.63 3.80 -0.18
C VAL A 27 16.47 2.83 0.00
N SER A 28 15.68 2.61 -1.06
CA SER A 28 14.55 1.68 -1.02
C SER A 28 15.01 0.23 -0.83
N ALA A 29 16.10 -0.17 -1.48
CA ALA A 29 16.71 -1.50 -1.32
C ALA A 29 17.19 -1.75 0.13
N SER A 30 17.73 -0.73 0.80
CA SER A 30 18.12 -0.84 2.21
C SER A 30 16.90 -0.95 3.13
N LYS A 31 15.83 -0.18 2.86
CA LYS A 31 14.63 -0.15 3.70
C LYS A 31 13.77 -1.41 3.57
N ILE A 32 13.72 -2.03 2.40
CA ILE A 32 12.93 -3.26 2.18
C ILE A 32 13.38 -4.39 3.11
N ARG A 33 14.68 -4.56 3.32
CA ARG A 33 15.21 -5.59 4.21
C ARG A 33 14.68 -5.44 5.65
N LYS A 34 14.76 -4.22 6.18
CA LYS A 34 14.25 -3.90 7.53
C LYS A 34 12.72 -4.07 7.62
N ALA A 35 11.98 -3.71 6.56
CA ALA A 35 10.53 -3.90 6.51
C ALA A 35 10.16 -5.39 6.50
N GLN A 36 10.87 -6.22 5.75
CA GLN A 36 10.69 -7.68 5.74
C GLN A 36 11.00 -8.33 7.09
N GLU A 37 12.04 -7.90 7.77
CA GLU A 37 12.38 -8.38 9.11
C GLU A 37 11.24 -8.10 10.10
N ARG A 38 10.70 -6.87 10.12
CA ARG A 38 9.55 -6.52 10.96
C ARG A 38 8.30 -7.32 10.62
N MET A 39 8.01 -7.47 9.33
CA MET A 39 6.87 -8.27 8.86
C MET A 39 6.98 -9.73 9.33
N LYS A 40 8.17 -10.33 9.30
CA LYS A 40 8.40 -11.71 9.79
C LYS A 40 8.24 -11.81 11.31
N THR A 41 8.69 -10.80 12.05
CA THR A 41 8.63 -10.79 13.53
C THR A 41 7.19 -10.66 14.04
N SER A 42 6.28 -10.00 13.30
CA SER A 42 4.88 -9.83 13.72
C SER A 42 3.99 -11.04 13.43
N ARG A 43 4.33 -11.89 12.45
CA ARG A 43 3.53 -13.06 12.04
C ARG A 43 3.24 -14.08 13.16
N PRO A 44 4.21 -14.50 13.99
CA PRO A 44 3.96 -15.47 15.06
C PRO A 44 2.89 -15.01 16.05
N TYR A 45 2.86 -13.71 16.38
CA TYR A 45 1.85 -13.15 17.28
C TYR A 45 0.42 -13.29 16.71
N ALA A 46 0.20 -12.92 15.47
CA ALA A 46 -1.10 -13.07 14.83
C ALA A 46 -1.53 -14.55 14.72
N GLN A 47 -0.59 -15.47 14.49
CA GLN A 47 -0.87 -16.90 14.45
C GLN A 47 -1.26 -17.45 15.83
N ALA A 48 -0.52 -17.08 16.88
CA ALA A 48 -0.83 -17.48 18.25
C ALA A 48 -2.21 -16.97 18.69
N MET A 49 -2.52 -15.70 18.40
CA MET A 49 -3.83 -15.12 18.69
C MET A 49 -4.96 -15.85 17.96
N LYS A 50 -4.75 -16.23 16.69
CA LYS A 50 -5.74 -17.01 15.92
C LYS A 50 -6.02 -18.38 16.59
N GLN A 51 -5.00 -19.07 17.11
CA GLN A 51 -5.17 -20.32 17.82
C GLN A 51 -5.97 -20.14 19.12
N VAL A 52 -5.64 -19.11 19.91
CA VAL A 52 -6.38 -18.80 21.16
C VAL A 52 -7.85 -18.49 20.86
N ILE A 53 -8.15 -17.72 19.82
CA ILE A 53 -9.54 -17.42 19.42
C ILE A 53 -10.27 -18.70 19.02
N GLY A 54 -9.62 -19.58 18.26
CA GLY A 54 -10.23 -20.87 17.89
C GLY A 54 -10.62 -21.71 19.11
N HIS A 55 -9.74 -21.79 20.13
CA HIS A 55 -10.03 -22.48 21.38
C HIS A 55 -11.14 -21.81 22.19
N LEU A 56 -11.13 -20.47 22.32
CA LEU A 56 -12.15 -19.71 23.02
C LEU A 56 -13.53 -19.83 22.37
N ALA A 57 -13.61 -19.82 21.04
CA ALA A 57 -14.85 -19.97 20.31
C ALA A 57 -15.49 -21.38 20.50
N GLN A 58 -14.67 -22.42 20.75
CA GLN A 58 -15.14 -23.76 21.03
C GLN A 58 -15.54 -23.95 22.49
N ALA A 59 -14.84 -23.30 23.43
CA ALA A 59 -15.13 -23.42 24.87
C ALA A 59 -16.40 -22.66 25.28
N SER A 60 -16.79 -21.60 24.56
CA SER A 60 -17.97 -20.77 24.87
C SER A 60 -19.12 -21.10 23.91
N THR A 61 -19.81 -22.20 24.14
CA THR A 61 -21.00 -22.60 23.35
C THR A 61 -22.18 -21.63 23.52
N ASP A 62 -22.27 -20.94 24.65
CA ASP A 62 -23.37 -20.04 24.97
C ASP A 62 -23.20 -18.57 24.59
N TYR A 63 -21.97 -18.13 24.27
CA TYR A 63 -21.66 -16.75 23.89
C TYR A 63 -21.04 -16.67 22.50
N GLN A 64 -21.80 -16.15 21.55
CA GLN A 64 -21.31 -15.83 20.21
C GLN A 64 -20.84 -14.38 20.16
N HIS A 65 -19.54 -14.18 20.01
CA HIS A 65 -18.96 -12.83 19.88
C HIS A 65 -19.47 -12.16 18.59
N PRO A 66 -19.88 -10.86 18.62
CA PRO A 66 -20.38 -10.15 17.44
C PRO A 66 -19.45 -10.22 16.21
N PHE A 67 -18.14 -10.31 16.40
CA PHE A 67 -17.15 -10.39 15.31
C PHE A 67 -17.10 -11.74 14.60
N LEU A 68 -17.82 -12.75 15.09
CA LEU A 68 -17.92 -14.09 14.46
C LEU A 68 -19.26 -14.29 13.74
N VAL A 69 -20.27 -13.49 14.03
CA VAL A 69 -21.63 -13.66 13.51
C VAL A 69 -21.76 -13.05 12.13
N GLU A 70 -22.11 -13.86 11.14
CA GLU A 70 -22.47 -13.36 9.81
C GLU A 70 -23.88 -12.76 9.81
N ARG A 71 -24.04 -11.59 9.18
CA ARG A 71 -25.35 -10.96 8.99
C ARG A 71 -25.92 -11.38 7.64
N GLU A 72 -27.16 -11.83 7.63
CA GLU A 72 -27.85 -12.29 6.41
C GLU A 72 -28.01 -11.16 5.38
N GLN A 73 -28.33 -9.95 5.83
CA GLN A 73 -28.47 -8.79 4.96
C GLN A 73 -27.31 -7.82 5.16
N VAL A 74 -26.59 -7.55 4.08
CA VAL A 74 -25.49 -6.59 4.07
C VAL A 74 -26.00 -5.27 3.50
N LYS A 75 -26.25 -4.29 4.37
CA LYS A 75 -26.71 -2.94 4.02
C LYS A 75 -25.57 -1.95 3.92
N ARG A 76 -24.52 -2.15 4.69
CA ARG A 76 -23.36 -1.25 4.71
C ARG A 76 -22.06 -2.03 4.89
N VAL A 77 -21.04 -1.63 4.13
CA VAL A 77 -19.73 -2.29 4.11
C VAL A 77 -18.64 -1.27 4.43
N GLY A 78 -17.76 -1.62 5.36
CA GLY A 78 -16.59 -0.84 5.73
C GLY A 78 -15.33 -1.30 4.98
N PHE A 79 -14.54 -0.35 4.47
CA PHE A 79 -13.23 -0.64 3.90
C PHE A 79 -12.13 0.08 4.67
N ILE A 80 -11.13 -0.66 5.15
CA ILE A 80 -9.88 -0.13 5.69
C ILE A 80 -8.85 -0.20 4.58
N VAL A 81 -8.55 0.94 3.95
CA VAL A 81 -7.64 1.02 2.79
C VAL A 81 -6.28 1.52 3.23
N ILE A 82 -5.26 0.67 3.06
CA ILE A 82 -3.88 0.95 3.43
C ILE A 82 -3.07 1.31 2.20
N SER A 83 -2.52 2.51 2.17
CA SER A 83 -1.67 3.03 1.11
C SER A 83 -0.33 3.56 1.63
N SER A 84 0.52 4.02 0.74
CA SER A 84 1.73 4.71 1.13
C SER A 84 1.50 6.18 1.48
N ASP A 85 2.39 6.76 2.29
CA ASP A 85 2.43 8.21 2.50
C ASP A 85 3.10 8.93 1.33
N ARG A 86 4.11 8.31 0.72
CA ARG A 86 4.94 8.90 -0.32
C ARG A 86 4.63 8.32 -1.69
N GLY A 87 4.98 9.06 -2.74
CA GLY A 87 4.86 8.62 -4.12
C GLY A 87 6.10 7.87 -4.64
N LEU A 88 6.22 7.83 -5.96
CA LEU A 88 7.31 7.20 -6.70
C LEU A 88 7.41 5.67 -6.52
N ALA A 89 6.32 5.02 -6.15
CA ALA A 89 6.21 3.57 -6.02
C ALA A 89 5.53 2.92 -7.26
N GLY A 90 5.74 3.48 -8.45
CA GLY A 90 5.12 3.00 -9.67
C GLY A 90 3.59 3.00 -9.61
N GLY A 91 2.97 1.91 -10.05
CA GLY A 91 1.52 1.73 -10.07
C GLY A 91 0.90 1.21 -8.78
N LEU A 92 1.67 1.02 -7.70
CA LEU A 92 1.23 0.35 -6.47
C LEU A 92 -0.10 0.89 -5.93
N ASN A 93 -0.15 2.18 -5.62
CA ASN A 93 -1.35 2.81 -5.06
C ASN A 93 -2.50 2.89 -6.07
N ASN A 94 -2.21 3.22 -7.33
CA ASN A 94 -3.24 3.34 -8.37
C ASN A 94 -3.93 2.00 -8.64
N ASN A 95 -3.20 0.89 -8.63
CA ASN A 95 -3.76 -0.45 -8.78
C ASN A 95 -4.64 -0.83 -7.58
N LEU A 96 -4.20 -0.48 -6.37
CA LEU A 96 -4.97 -0.67 -5.14
C LEU A 96 -6.29 0.13 -5.20
N PHE A 97 -6.22 1.41 -5.51
CA PHE A 97 -7.40 2.29 -5.56
C PHE A 97 -8.39 1.87 -6.64
N ARG A 98 -7.90 1.46 -7.81
CA ARG A 98 -8.77 0.93 -8.88
C ARG A 98 -9.52 -0.31 -8.41
N LYS A 99 -8.84 -1.24 -7.74
CA LYS A 99 -9.47 -2.42 -7.16
C LYS A 99 -10.49 -2.05 -6.09
N THR A 100 -10.14 -1.15 -5.17
CA THR A 100 -11.05 -0.65 -4.12
C THR A 100 -12.32 -0.06 -4.72
N LEU A 101 -12.20 0.78 -5.75
CA LEU A 101 -13.36 1.38 -6.43
C LEU A 101 -14.23 0.35 -7.15
N ALA A 102 -13.62 -0.65 -7.78
CA ALA A 102 -14.37 -1.73 -8.43
C ALA A 102 -15.19 -2.55 -7.42
N GLU A 103 -14.58 -2.90 -6.29
CA GLU A 103 -15.27 -3.61 -5.19
C GLU A 103 -16.35 -2.74 -4.53
N ALA A 104 -16.06 -1.45 -4.28
CA ALA A 104 -17.03 -0.51 -3.75
C ALA A 104 -18.24 -0.38 -4.66
N LYS A 105 -18.03 -0.26 -5.98
CA LYS A 105 -19.11 -0.24 -6.97
C LYS A 105 -19.91 -1.54 -6.95
N GLY A 106 -19.24 -2.71 -6.87
CA GLY A 106 -19.92 -4.00 -6.78
C GLY A 106 -20.85 -4.13 -5.57
N TRP A 107 -20.50 -3.50 -4.44
CA TRP A 107 -21.38 -3.43 -3.27
C TRP A 107 -22.51 -2.43 -3.46
N GLN A 108 -22.23 -1.26 -4.04
CA GLN A 108 -23.27 -0.26 -4.36
C GLN A 108 -24.30 -0.81 -5.36
N ASP A 109 -23.87 -1.56 -6.36
CA ASP A 109 -24.77 -2.21 -7.33
C ASP A 109 -25.66 -3.27 -6.67
N LYS A 110 -25.26 -3.83 -5.51
CA LYS A 110 -26.07 -4.70 -4.65
C LYS A 110 -26.96 -3.94 -3.66
N GLY A 111 -26.94 -2.61 -3.69
CA GLY A 111 -27.72 -1.74 -2.80
C GLY A 111 -27.07 -1.47 -1.43
N ALA A 112 -25.79 -1.84 -1.22
CA ALA A 112 -25.07 -1.59 0.01
C ALA A 112 -24.35 -0.24 -0.02
N GLU A 113 -24.37 0.50 1.08
CA GLU A 113 -23.55 1.69 1.27
C GLU A 113 -22.11 1.32 1.63
N VAL A 114 -21.15 2.20 1.30
CA VAL A 114 -19.73 1.96 1.55
C VAL A 114 -19.15 3.07 2.41
N ASP A 115 -18.66 2.68 3.59
CA ASP A 115 -17.88 3.53 4.49
C ASP A 115 -16.39 3.20 4.35
N LEU A 116 -15.54 4.22 4.41
CA LEU A 116 -14.11 4.08 4.14
C LEU A 116 -13.27 4.69 5.26
N VAL A 117 -12.32 3.91 5.74
CA VAL A 117 -11.20 4.36 6.57
C VAL A 117 -9.92 4.30 5.74
N THR A 118 -9.12 5.36 5.79
CA THR A 118 -7.86 5.43 5.05
C THR A 118 -6.65 5.47 5.97
N ILE A 119 -5.67 4.64 5.66
CA ILE A 119 -4.36 4.61 6.29
C ILE A 119 -3.31 4.98 5.23
N GLY A 120 -2.62 6.11 5.42
CA GLY A 120 -1.64 6.66 4.50
C GLY A 120 -2.15 7.84 3.66
N GLN A 121 -1.24 8.77 3.41
CA GLN A 121 -1.52 10.05 2.74
C GLN A 121 -2.10 9.89 1.33
N LYS A 122 -1.64 8.86 0.56
CA LYS A 122 -2.08 8.70 -0.83
C LYS A 122 -3.55 8.28 -0.92
N ALA A 123 -4.02 7.37 -0.06
CA ALA A 123 -5.43 7.00 0.01
C ALA A 123 -6.29 8.18 0.48
N SER A 124 -5.89 8.85 1.56
CA SER A 124 -6.60 10.01 2.08
C SER A 124 -6.80 11.10 1.00
N THR A 125 -5.73 11.44 0.27
CA THR A 125 -5.80 12.46 -0.79
C THR A 125 -6.66 12.00 -1.97
N PHE A 126 -6.61 10.74 -2.34
CA PHE A 126 -7.36 10.20 -3.47
C PHE A 126 -8.86 10.13 -3.16
N PHE A 127 -9.24 9.49 -2.06
CA PHE A 127 -10.64 9.22 -1.72
C PHE A 127 -11.41 10.47 -1.27
N ARG A 128 -10.73 11.53 -0.80
CA ARG A 128 -11.38 12.86 -0.59
C ARG A 128 -11.99 13.44 -1.86
N ARG A 129 -11.48 13.07 -3.05
CA ARG A 129 -11.99 13.56 -4.35
C ARG A 129 -13.10 12.68 -4.91
N VAL A 130 -13.27 11.50 -4.35
CA VAL A 130 -14.29 10.52 -4.76
C VAL A 130 -15.47 10.62 -3.79
N LYS A 131 -16.69 10.51 -4.31
CA LYS A 131 -17.92 10.53 -3.49
C LYS A 131 -18.08 9.21 -2.72
N VAL A 132 -17.20 8.94 -1.76
CA VAL A 132 -17.29 7.81 -0.83
C VAL A 132 -17.29 8.39 0.58
N ASN A 133 -18.10 7.84 1.48
CA ASN A 133 -18.17 8.29 2.86
C ASN A 133 -16.89 7.89 3.61
N MET A 134 -16.01 8.86 3.89
CA MET A 134 -14.76 8.63 4.60
C MET A 134 -14.96 8.96 6.08
N VAL A 135 -15.06 7.91 6.91
CA VAL A 135 -15.34 8.01 8.36
C VAL A 135 -14.09 8.15 9.22
N GLY A 136 -12.90 7.84 8.68
CA GLY A 136 -11.64 7.96 9.42
C GLY A 136 -10.43 8.05 8.49
N SER A 137 -9.38 8.72 8.95
CA SER A 137 -8.12 8.83 8.20
C SER A 137 -6.94 9.00 9.14
N VAL A 138 -5.87 8.24 8.89
CA VAL A 138 -4.56 8.44 9.51
C VAL A 138 -3.50 8.57 8.42
N THR A 139 -2.60 9.50 8.60
CA THR A 139 -1.52 9.81 7.65
C THR A 139 -0.19 9.91 8.39
N HIS A 140 0.92 9.96 7.65
CA HIS A 140 2.27 10.09 8.20
C HIS A 140 2.67 8.92 9.12
N ILE A 141 2.27 7.68 8.73
CA ILE A 141 2.65 6.44 9.44
C ILE A 141 4.15 6.12 9.32
N GLY A 142 4.82 6.67 8.30
CA GLY A 142 6.26 6.56 8.10
C GLY A 142 6.74 5.14 7.72
N ASP A 143 8.06 4.95 7.81
CA ASP A 143 8.71 3.65 7.46
C ASP A 143 8.69 2.64 8.63
N VAL A 144 8.33 3.10 9.83
CA VAL A 144 8.22 2.31 11.07
C VAL A 144 6.87 2.60 11.71
N PRO A 145 5.80 1.98 11.21
CA PRO A 145 4.48 2.20 11.76
C PRO A 145 4.42 1.74 13.22
N LYS A 146 3.71 2.51 14.05
CA LYS A 146 3.41 2.15 15.44
C LYS A 146 1.95 1.76 15.54
N LEU A 147 1.66 0.71 16.29
CA LEU A 147 0.28 0.24 16.49
C LEU A 147 -0.61 1.33 17.10
N GLU A 148 -0.07 2.08 18.06
CA GLU A 148 -0.79 3.13 18.79
C GLU A 148 -1.37 4.20 17.83
N SER A 149 -0.66 4.49 16.75
CA SER A 149 -1.14 5.46 15.73
C SER A 149 -2.30 4.94 14.89
N LEU A 150 -2.54 3.63 14.87
CA LEU A 150 -3.58 2.98 14.08
C LEU A 150 -4.84 2.68 14.89
N ILE A 151 -4.73 2.52 16.22
CA ILE A 151 -5.83 2.10 17.10
C ILE A 151 -7.07 2.98 16.90
N GLY A 152 -6.90 4.30 16.83
CA GLY A 152 -8.04 5.23 16.69
C GLY A 152 -8.89 4.97 15.43
N VAL A 153 -8.24 4.75 14.28
CA VAL A 153 -8.97 4.49 13.01
C VAL A 153 -9.51 3.07 12.93
N ILE A 154 -8.84 2.10 13.56
CA ILE A 154 -9.33 0.73 13.68
C ILE A 154 -10.59 0.73 14.54
N LYS A 155 -10.54 1.40 15.69
CA LYS A 155 -11.68 1.49 16.63
C LYS A 155 -12.92 2.06 15.99
N VAL A 156 -12.82 3.12 15.18
CA VAL A 156 -13.96 3.68 14.44
C VAL A 156 -14.72 2.62 13.64
N MET A 157 -13.99 1.71 12.98
CA MET A 157 -14.62 0.66 12.18
C MET A 157 -15.15 -0.50 13.04
N LEU A 158 -14.47 -0.83 14.15
CA LEU A 158 -14.92 -1.85 15.10
C LEU A 158 -16.19 -1.41 15.83
N ASP A 159 -16.23 -0.17 16.31
CA ASP A 159 -17.42 0.39 16.97
C ASP A 159 -18.61 0.43 15.99
N ALA A 160 -18.39 0.86 14.74
CA ALA A 160 -19.43 0.86 13.70
C ALA A 160 -19.96 -0.56 13.40
N PHE A 161 -19.10 -1.57 13.44
CA PHE A 161 -19.52 -2.97 13.26
C PHE A 161 -20.29 -3.48 14.49
N THR A 162 -19.81 -3.22 15.69
CA THR A 162 -20.47 -3.64 16.96
C THR A 162 -21.84 -2.98 17.12
N GLU A 163 -21.95 -1.69 16.77
CA GLU A 163 -23.21 -0.94 16.82
C GLU A 163 -24.22 -1.33 15.70
N GLY A 164 -23.83 -2.21 14.79
CA GLY A 164 -24.67 -2.61 13.67
C GLY A 164 -24.80 -1.61 12.53
N LYS A 165 -23.94 -0.58 12.53
CA LYS A 165 -23.90 0.42 11.45
C LYS A 165 -23.22 -0.12 10.19
N VAL A 166 -22.29 -1.06 10.35
CA VAL A 166 -21.54 -1.72 9.27
C VAL A 166 -21.69 -3.23 9.43
N ASP A 167 -22.01 -3.95 8.36
CA ASP A 167 -22.30 -5.38 8.36
C ASP A 167 -21.10 -6.25 7.99
N ARG A 168 -20.18 -5.70 7.19
CA ARG A 168 -18.93 -6.35 6.80
C ARG A 168 -17.79 -5.35 6.76
N VAL A 169 -16.60 -5.77 7.16
CA VAL A 169 -15.39 -4.95 7.09
C VAL A 169 -14.34 -5.68 6.26
N TYR A 170 -13.76 -4.99 5.30
CA TYR A 170 -12.69 -5.50 4.46
C TYR A 170 -11.41 -4.71 4.66
N LEU A 171 -10.30 -5.44 4.65
CA LEU A 171 -8.95 -4.90 4.71
C LEU A 171 -8.36 -4.88 3.31
N VAL A 172 -7.99 -3.70 2.82
CA VAL A 172 -7.50 -3.48 1.46
C VAL A 172 -6.07 -2.95 1.53
N TYR A 173 -5.13 -3.74 1.05
CA TYR A 173 -3.71 -3.43 1.15
C TYR A 173 -2.89 -4.09 0.04
N ASN A 174 -1.61 -3.76 -0.08
CA ASN A 174 -0.69 -4.42 -1.00
C ASN A 174 0.06 -5.53 -0.28
N ARG A 175 -0.32 -6.78 -0.57
CA ARG A 175 0.37 -7.98 -0.06
C ARG A 175 1.74 -8.10 -0.69
N PHE A 176 2.75 -8.27 0.13
CA PHE A 176 4.11 -8.51 -0.31
C PHE A 176 4.31 -9.98 -0.70
N ILE A 177 4.52 -10.27 -1.98
CA ILE A 177 4.84 -11.62 -2.48
C ILE A 177 6.37 -11.76 -2.55
N ASN A 178 7.00 -10.89 -3.31
CA ASN A 178 8.45 -10.78 -3.44
C ASN A 178 8.82 -9.36 -3.90
N THR A 179 10.11 -9.11 -4.06
CA THR A 179 10.63 -7.78 -4.44
C THR A 179 10.09 -7.28 -5.79
N MET A 180 9.79 -8.18 -6.72
CA MET A 180 9.29 -7.83 -8.06
C MET A 180 7.76 -7.78 -8.12
N THR A 181 7.07 -8.50 -7.24
CA THR A 181 5.61 -8.69 -7.31
C THR A 181 4.96 -8.30 -6.00
N GLN A 182 4.05 -7.33 -6.07
CA GLN A 182 3.15 -6.92 -5.01
C GLN A 182 1.72 -7.07 -5.54
N LYS A 183 0.83 -7.62 -4.72
CA LYS A 183 -0.56 -7.89 -5.12
C LYS A 183 -1.52 -7.05 -4.27
N ALA A 184 -2.36 -6.23 -4.90
CA ALA A 184 -3.48 -5.61 -4.21
C ALA A 184 -4.42 -6.70 -3.69
N SER A 185 -4.56 -6.81 -2.37
CA SER A 185 -5.40 -7.77 -1.67
C SER A 185 -6.64 -7.09 -1.10
N PHE A 186 -7.70 -7.87 -1.02
CA PHE A 186 -9.00 -7.47 -0.49
C PHE A 186 -9.46 -8.64 0.38
N ASP A 187 -9.18 -8.55 1.67
CA ASP A 187 -9.40 -9.63 2.62
C ASP A 187 -10.52 -9.24 3.59
N GLN A 188 -11.46 -10.13 3.84
CA GLN A 188 -12.50 -9.89 4.83
C GLN A 188 -11.88 -9.85 6.22
N LEU A 189 -12.16 -8.77 6.97
CA LEU A 189 -11.70 -8.58 8.34
C LEU A 189 -12.80 -8.94 9.34
N LEU A 190 -14.03 -8.52 9.05
CA LEU A 190 -15.21 -8.82 9.86
C LEU A 190 -16.42 -9.15 8.98
N PRO A 191 -17.28 -10.10 9.40
CA PRO A 191 -16.98 -11.07 10.46
C PRO A 191 -15.75 -11.91 10.12
N LEU A 192 -15.07 -12.43 11.15
CA LEU A 192 -13.84 -13.21 10.97
C LEU A 192 -14.14 -14.51 10.22
N PRO A 193 -13.52 -14.73 9.04
CA PRO A 193 -13.77 -15.96 8.29
C PRO A 193 -13.10 -17.16 8.96
N GLY A 194 -13.88 -18.20 9.22
CA GLY A 194 -13.35 -19.54 9.54
C GLY A 194 -12.64 -19.68 10.88
N ALA A 195 -13.07 -18.94 11.92
CA ALA A 195 -12.57 -19.18 13.28
C ALA A 195 -12.95 -20.58 13.79
N GLU A 196 -14.01 -21.15 13.25
CA GLU A 196 -14.56 -22.44 13.71
C GLU A 196 -13.84 -23.67 13.13
N GLN A 197 -13.05 -23.55 12.06
CA GLN A 197 -12.62 -24.72 11.26
C GLN A 197 -11.18 -25.20 11.47
N GLN A 198 -10.36 -24.61 12.33
CA GLN A 198 -8.90 -24.91 12.36
C GLN A 198 -8.33 -25.27 13.74
N VAL A 199 -9.13 -25.68 14.69
CA VAL A 199 -8.59 -26.10 15.99
C VAL A 199 -8.45 -27.61 16.03
N ALA A 200 -7.20 -28.08 16.14
CA ALA A 200 -6.93 -29.45 16.56
C ALA A 200 -7.54 -29.65 17.96
N HIS A 201 -8.33 -30.71 18.15
CA HIS A 201 -8.81 -31.10 19.47
C HIS A 201 -7.60 -31.24 20.41
N HIS A 202 -7.51 -30.36 21.39
CA HIS A 202 -6.63 -30.52 22.54
C HIS A 202 -7.49 -30.69 23.78
N ASP A 203 -7.19 -31.72 24.57
CA ASP A 203 -7.93 -32.12 25.78
C ASP A 203 -7.58 -31.27 27.01
N TRP A 204 -7.28 -29.96 26.83
CA TRP A 204 -6.94 -29.05 27.91
C TRP A 204 -7.82 -27.82 27.91
N ASP A 205 -8.42 -27.51 29.07
CA ASP A 205 -9.24 -26.32 29.32
C ASP A 205 -8.36 -25.16 29.79
N TYR A 206 -8.69 -23.96 29.30
CA TYR A 206 -8.11 -22.71 29.82
C TYR A 206 -8.86 -22.23 31.05
N LEU A 207 -8.14 -21.75 32.04
CA LEU A 207 -8.69 -20.97 33.14
C LEU A 207 -8.85 -19.52 32.67
N TYR A 208 -10.10 -19.04 32.66
CA TYR A 208 -10.42 -17.68 32.24
C TYR A 208 -10.65 -16.79 33.45
N GLU A 209 -9.89 -15.69 33.54
CA GLU A 209 -10.06 -14.67 34.57
C GLU A 209 -10.28 -13.29 33.93
N PRO A 210 -11.35 -12.54 34.24
CA PRO A 210 -12.41 -12.86 35.22
C PRO A 210 -13.45 -13.85 34.65
N ASP A 211 -13.70 -13.87 33.34
CA ASP A 211 -14.65 -14.74 32.66
C ASP A 211 -14.30 -14.88 31.18
N ALA A 212 -14.82 -15.93 30.52
CA ALA A 212 -14.51 -16.25 29.15
C ALA A 212 -14.96 -15.16 28.15
N ALA A 213 -16.09 -14.49 28.38
CA ALA A 213 -16.63 -13.48 27.47
C ALA A 213 -15.76 -12.22 27.45
N THR A 214 -15.37 -11.73 28.64
CA THR A 214 -14.47 -10.55 28.78
C THR A 214 -13.08 -10.83 28.15
N VAL A 215 -12.53 -12.02 28.40
CA VAL A 215 -11.26 -12.43 27.80
C VAL A 215 -11.38 -12.50 26.28
N LEU A 216 -12.46 -13.10 25.74
CA LEU A 216 -12.70 -13.22 24.31
C LEU A 216 -12.79 -11.85 23.64
N GLU A 217 -13.51 -10.87 24.21
CA GLU A 217 -13.64 -9.52 23.67
C GLU A 217 -12.28 -8.82 23.56
N HIS A 218 -11.47 -8.91 24.62
CA HIS A 218 -10.12 -8.33 24.61
C HIS A 218 -9.21 -9.01 23.57
N VAL A 219 -9.20 -10.33 23.52
CA VAL A 219 -8.39 -11.11 22.59
C VAL A 219 -8.80 -10.83 21.15
N MET A 220 -10.11 -10.79 20.86
CA MET A 220 -10.64 -10.50 19.52
C MET A 220 -10.25 -9.10 19.03
N THR A 221 -10.40 -8.09 19.89
CA THR A 221 -9.98 -6.71 19.56
C THR A 221 -8.48 -6.66 19.23
N ARG A 222 -7.64 -7.24 20.10
CA ARG A 222 -6.17 -7.30 19.88
C ARG A 222 -5.79 -8.09 18.62
N TYR A 223 -6.51 -9.15 18.32
CA TYR A 223 -6.30 -9.92 17.10
C TYR A 223 -6.57 -9.08 15.85
N ILE A 224 -7.69 -8.36 15.80
CA ILE A 224 -8.02 -7.50 14.67
C ILE A 224 -7.00 -6.37 14.52
N GLU A 225 -6.59 -5.73 15.64
CA GLU A 225 -5.52 -4.74 15.64
C GLU A 225 -4.23 -5.32 15.06
N SER A 226 -3.88 -6.56 15.41
CA SER A 226 -2.68 -7.24 14.90
C SER A 226 -2.78 -7.57 13.41
N LEU A 227 -3.96 -7.95 12.91
CA LEU A 227 -4.18 -8.19 11.47
C LEU A 227 -4.02 -6.91 10.65
N VAL A 228 -4.60 -5.79 11.11
CA VAL A 228 -4.44 -4.50 10.45
C VAL A 228 -2.98 -4.05 10.49
N TYR A 229 -2.32 -4.19 11.64
CA TYR A 229 -0.91 -3.86 11.79
C TYR A 229 -0.03 -4.70 10.84
N GLN A 230 -0.27 -6.00 10.74
CA GLN A 230 0.42 -6.89 9.82
C GLN A 230 0.23 -6.42 8.36
N ALA A 231 -0.97 -6.06 7.97
CA ALA A 231 -1.26 -5.55 6.64
C ALA A 231 -0.56 -4.21 6.35
N VAL A 232 -0.43 -3.33 7.36
CA VAL A 232 0.37 -2.10 7.26
C VAL A 232 1.85 -2.42 7.03
N LEU A 233 2.42 -3.38 7.77
CA LEU A 233 3.81 -3.81 7.57
C LEU A 233 4.04 -4.42 6.18
N GLU A 234 3.10 -5.24 5.70
CA GLU A 234 3.16 -5.78 4.34
C GLU A 234 3.07 -4.69 3.27
N ASN A 235 2.21 -3.69 3.49
CA ASN A 235 2.10 -2.55 2.58
C ASN A 235 3.38 -1.70 2.56
N VAL A 236 4.04 -1.47 3.70
CA VAL A 236 5.32 -0.77 3.78
C VAL A 236 6.43 -1.54 3.04
N ALA A 237 6.50 -2.87 3.21
CA ALA A 237 7.43 -3.70 2.46
C ALA A 237 7.17 -3.64 0.95
N SER A 238 5.90 -3.71 0.56
CA SER A 238 5.44 -3.58 -0.83
C SER A 238 5.78 -2.21 -1.42
N GLU A 239 5.61 -1.14 -0.65
CA GLU A 239 5.95 0.23 -1.04
C GLU A 239 7.45 0.38 -1.36
N HIS A 240 8.32 -0.12 -0.47
CA HIS A 240 9.76 -0.04 -0.70
C HIS A 240 10.20 -0.90 -1.90
N ALA A 241 9.61 -2.08 -2.08
CA ALA A 241 9.87 -2.94 -3.23
C ALA A 241 9.44 -2.28 -4.55
N ALA A 242 8.22 -1.79 -4.62
CA ALA A 242 7.70 -1.12 -5.80
C ALA A 242 8.49 0.15 -6.14
N ARG A 243 8.89 0.93 -5.12
CA ARG A 243 9.74 2.11 -5.33
C ARG A 243 11.11 1.75 -5.85
N MET A 244 11.75 0.71 -5.32
CA MET A 244 13.05 0.25 -5.80
C MET A 244 13.00 -0.12 -7.29
N VAL A 245 12.01 -0.93 -7.70
CA VAL A 245 11.82 -1.34 -9.09
C VAL A 245 11.50 -0.14 -10.00
N ALA A 246 10.62 0.76 -9.56
CA ALA A 246 10.26 1.95 -10.32
C ALA A 246 11.46 2.90 -10.51
N MET A 247 12.27 3.09 -9.48
CA MET A 247 13.46 3.96 -9.55
C MET A 247 14.57 3.33 -10.39
N LYS A 248 14.74 2.02 -10.35
CA LYS A 248 15.63 1.31 -11.28
C LYS A 248 15.22 1.54 -12.72
N SER A 249 13.95 1.29 -13.06
CA SER A 249 13.41 1.51 -14.41
C SER A 249 13.57 2.98 -14.86
N ALA A 250 13.35 3.93 -13.95
CA ALA A 250 13.53 5.35 -14.23
C ALA A 250 15.00 5.70 -14.51
N SER A 251 15.95 5.11 -13.77
CA SER A 251 17.39 5.28 -13.98
C SER A 251 17.84 4.71 -15.34
N ASP A 252 17.32 3.53 -15.70
CA ASP A 252 17.63 2.87 -16.96
C ASP A 252 17.07 3.67 -18.16
N ASN A 253 15.84 4.18 -18.04
CA ASN A 253 15.23 5.05 -19.05
C ASN A 253 15.98 6.38 -19.19
N ALA A 254 16.45 6.96 -18.07
CA ALA A 254 17.29 8.16 -18.10
C ALA A 254 18.61 7.91 -18.85
N ASN A 255 19.25 6.75 -18.68
CA ASN A 255 20.45 6.37 -19.42
C ASN A 255 20.20 6.31 -20.94
N LYS A 256 19.10 5.67 -21.36
CA LYS A 256 18.73 5.60 -22.79
C LYS A 256 18.48 6.99 -23.36
N LEU A 257 17.76 7.84 -22.61
CA LEU A 257 17.47 9.21 -23.04
C LEU A 257 18.74 10.07 -23.17
N ILE A 258 19.71 9.93 -22.25
CA ILE A 258 21.01 10.60 -22.34
C ILE A 258 21.73 10.19 -23.63
N GLY A 259 21.79 8.89 -23.95
CA GLY A 259 22.41 8.41 -25.19
C GLY A 259 21.75 9.00 -26.44
N THR A 260 20.42 9.01 -26.50
CA THR A 260 19.68 9.62 -27.61
C THR A 260 19.96 11.13 -27.72
N LEU A 261 19.95 11.86 -26.62
CA LEU A 261 20.22 13.29 -26.61
C LEU A 261 21.66 13.62 -27.00
N GLN A 262 22.64 12.76 -26.66
CA GLN A 262 24.04 12.90 -27.11
C GLN A 262 24.16 12.75 -28.60
N LEU A 263 23.47 11.79 -29.23
CA LEU A 263 23.44 11.66 -30.69
C LEU A 263 22.87 12.90 -31.37
N VAL A 264 21.73 13.39 -30.85
CA VAL A 264 21.07 14.62 -31.36
C VAL A 264 22.03 15.84 -31.21
N TYR A 265 22.67 15.96 -30.06
CA TYR A 265 23.66 17.01 -29.82
C TYR A 265 24.80 16.96 -30.81
N ASN A 266 25.40 15.79 -31.05
CA ASN A 266 26.51 15.61 -31.99
C ASN A 266 26.11 15.95 -33.42
N LYS A 267 24.89 15.53 -33.86
CA LYS A 267 24.36 15.91 -35.19
C LYS A 267 24.16 17.43 -35.29
N ALA A 268 23.55 18.05 -34.29
CA ALA A 268 23.35 19.50 -34.30
C ALA A 268 24.67 20.27 -34.30
N ARG A 269 25.68 19.78 -33.56
CA ARG A 269 27.03 20.36 -33.55
C ARG A 269 27.70 20.24 -34.89
N GLN A 270 27.67 19.05 -35.52
CA GLN A 270 28.20 18.82 -36.86
C GLN A 270 27.58 19.76 -37.91
N ALA A 271 26.24 19.87 -37.88
CA ALA A 271 25.50 20.75 -38.79
C ALA A 271 25.89 22.22 -38.59
N ALA A 272 26.05 22.69 -37.34
CA ALA A 272 26.51 24.05 -37.07
C ALA A 272 27.95 24.31 -37.58
N ILE A 273 28.86 23.37 -37.33
CA ILE A 273 30.26 23.48 -37.83
C ILE A 273 30.25 23.50 -39.37
N THR A 274 29.48 22.62 -40.02
CA THR A 274 29.41 22.59 -41.49
C THR A 274 28.85 23.89 -42.03
N GLN A 275 27.83 24.45 -41.37
CA GLN A 275 27.25 25.75 -41.75
C GLN A 275 28.25 26.87 -41.59
N GLU A 276 28.99 26.98 -40.48
CA GLU A 276 30.05 27.98 -40.23
C GLU A 276 31.15 27.86 -41.29
N ILE A 277 31.61 26.65 -41.62
CA ILE A 277 32.60 26.42 -42.67
C ILE A 277 32.08 26.88 -44.04
N SER A 278 30.84 26.56 -44.37
CA SER A 278 30.19 26.96 -45.64
C SER A 278 30.07 28.48 -45.75
N GLU A 279 29.72 29.15 -44.65
CA GLU A 279 29.63 30.61 -44.59
C GLU A 279 31.03 31.28 -44.76
N ILE A 280 32.06 30.72 -44.14
CA ILE A 280 33.44 31.22 -44.30
C ILE A 280 33.94 31.05 -45.74
N VAL A 281 33.73 29.85 -46.32
CA VAL A 281 34.16 29.58 -47.71
C VAL A 281 33.34 30.41 -48.71
N GLY A 282 32.02 30.54 -48.50
CA GLY A 282 31.18 31.38 -49.33
C GLY A 282 31.52 32.87 -49.25
N GLY A 283 31.89 33.36 -48.06
CA GLY A 283 32.37 34.73 -47.86
C GLY A 283 33.75 35.00 -48.52
N ALA A 284 34.66 34.03 -48.45
CA ALA A 284 35.98 34.14 -49.10
C ALA A 284 35.89 34.07 -50.65
N ALA A 285 34.86 33.43 -51.21
CA ALA A 285 34.65 33.40 -52.67
C ALA A 285 33.93 34.64 -53.20
N ALA A 286 33.39 35.50 -52.35
CA ALA A 286 32.66 36.73 -52.71
C ALA A 286 33.54 37.99 -52.63
N VAL A 287 34.81 37.86 -52.20
CA VAL A 287 35.85 38.87 -52.22
C VAL A 287 36.85 38.58 -53.33
#